data_fdd4bdc5e36366bf993cad035d53e609
#
_entry.id   fdd4bdc5e36366bf993cad035d53e609
#
_cell.length_a   1.000
_cell.length_b   1.000
_cell.length_c   1.000
_cell.angle_alpha   90.00
_cell.angle_beta   90.00
_cell.angle_gamma   90.00
#
_symmetry.space_group_name_H-M   'P 1'
#
loop_
_entity.id
_entity.type
_entity.pdbx_description
1 polymer ?
#
loop_
_entity_poly.entity_id
_entity_poly.type
_entity_poly.pdbx_seq_one_letter_code
_entity_poly.pdbx_strand_id
1 'polypeptide(L)'
;MQKRWQQAKTNSRNSMKIIFEERQKFTQWWFWLMLIGLGSIAVYGFFTQIILGEQFGNKPMSDVGMVFFVLGVFGFIYFNWYMTLISEINDFGIKMRFIPFVKKNIQWNEIQSVKIVNYGFVGYGIRLGSKYGTVYNINGNKGLAIEMKNGKKFVIGTQNENELNKALKKIPFANIEQN
;
A
#
# COMPACT_ATOMS: atom_id res chain seq x y z
N MET A 1 -22.17 -11.47 -30.46
CA MET A 1 -22.51 -10.76 -29.20
C MET A 1 -21.31 -10.44 -28.30
N GLN A 2 -20.35 -11.33 -28.09
CA GLN A 2 -19.19 -11.12 -27.20
C GLN A 2 -18.27 -9.94 -27.60
N LYS A 3 -18.02 -9.69 -28.89
CA LYS A 3 -17.18 -8.56 -29.35
C LYS A 3 -17.76 -7.18 -28.98
N ARG A 4 -19.08 -7.01 -29.00
CA ARG A 4 -19.76 -5.77 -28.59
C ARG A 4 -19.59 -5.48 -27.09
N TRP A 5 -19.65 -6.51 -26.25
CA TRP A 5 -19.42 -6.38 -24.81
C TRP A 5 -17.96 -6.05 -24.46
N GLN A 6 -16.99 -6.59 -25.21
CA GLN A 6 -15.59 -6.25 -25.04
C GLN A 6 -15.30 -4.81 -25.48
N GLN A 7 -15.88 -4.35 -26.61
CA GLN A 7 -15.74 -2.98 -27.06
C GLN A 7 -16.42 -1.98 -26.11
N ALA A 8 -17.59 -2.29 -25.56
CA ALA A 8 -18.26 -1.45 -24.57
C ALA A 8 -17.44 -1.33 -23.28
N LYS A 9 -16.81 -2.43 -22.80
CA LYS A 9 -15.87 -2.41 -21.67
C LYS A 9 -14.59 -1.61 -21.95
N THR A 10 -14.08 -1.66 -23.16
CA THR A 10 -12.89 -0.90 -23.57
C THR A 10 -13.21 0.59 -23.71
N ASN A 11 -14.36 0.92 -24.30
CA ASN A 11 -14.81 2.31 -24.42
C ASN A 11 -15.17 2.93 -23.05
N SER A 12 -15.76 2.19 -22.13
CA SER A 12 -16.06 2.72 -20.78
C SER A 12 -14.78 2.92 -19.93
N ARG A 13 -13.69 2.19 -20.21
CA ARG A 13 -12.38 2.47 -19.62
C ARG A 13 -11.70 3.70 -20.22
N ASN A 14 -11.89 3.94 -21.50
CA ASN A 14 -11.32 5.10 -22.20
C ASN A 14 -12.04 6.44 -21.90
N SER A 15 -13.23 6.39 -21.28
CA SER A 15 -13.98 7.59 -20.89
C SER A 15 -13.79 8.00 -19.42
N MET A 16 -13.06 7.20 -18.62
CA MET A 16 -12.76 7.57 -17.23
C MET A 16 -11.61 8.57 -17.20
N LYS A 17 -11.89 9.83 -16.93
CA LYS A 17 -10.86 10.84 -16.73
C LYS A 17 -10.22 10.64 -15.37
N ILE A 18 -8.98 10.14 -15.36
CA ILE A 18 -8.16 10.07 -14.13
C ILE A 18 -7.72 11.49 -13.80
N ILE A 19 -8.09 11.95 -12.61
CA ILE A 19 -7.78 13.30 -12.10
C ILE A 19 -6.54 13.28 -11.25
N PHE A 20 -6.34 12.16 -10.52
CA PHE A 20 -5.18 11.92 -9.67
C PHE A 20 -4.88 10.43 -9.63
N GLU A 21 -3.61 10.08 -9.72
CA GLU A 21 -3.10 8.73 -9.50
C GLU A 21 -1.79 8.81 -8.72
N GLU A 22 -1.69 8.00 -7.68
CA GLU A 22 -0.48 7.87 -6.89
C GLU A 22 -0.18 6.40 -6.64
N ARG A 23 1.10 6.04 -6.81
CA ARG A 23 1.61 4.71 -6.52
C ARG A 23 2.75 4.80 -5.52
N GLN A 24 2.55 4.20 -4.36
CA GLN A 24 3.50 4.21 -3.26
C GLN A 24 4.08 2.82 -3.04
N LYS A 25 5.39 2.77 -2.79
CA LYS A 25 6.14 1.57 -2.38
C LYS A 25 6.99 1.90 -1.18
N PHE A 26 7.46 0.87 -0.47
CA PHE A 26 8.44 1.04 0.58
C PHE A 26 9.77 1.48 -0.03
N THR A 27 10.12 2.75 0.14
CA THR A 27 11.34 3.38 -0.41
C THR A 27 12.27 3.86 0.69
N GLN A 28 11.96 3.58 1.95
CA GLN A 28 12.79 3.99 3.09
C GLN A 28 14.14 3.26 3.03
N TRP A 29 15.23 4.01 2.80
CA TRP A 29 16.57 3.46 2.62
C TRP A 29 17.07 2.65 3.83
N TRP A 30 16.79 3.12 5.06
CA TRP A 30 17.16 2.44 6.29
C TRP A 30 16.48 1.07 6.43
N PHE A 31 15.23 0.98 5.99
CA PHE A 31 14.47 -0.27 6.00
C PHE A 31 15.09 -1.30 5.06
N TRP A 32 15.45 -0.87 3.85
CA TRP A 32 16.13 -1.73 2.88
C TRP A 32 17.53 -2.12 3.33
N LEU A 33 18.28 -1.21 3.96
CA LEU A 33 19.58 -1.52 4.54
C LEU A 33 19.46 -2.62 5.62
N MET A 34 18.46 -2.54 6.48
CA MET A 34 18.18 -3.57 7.48
C MET A 34 17.83 -4.92 6.83
N LEU A 35 16.99 -4.91 5.78
CA LEU A 35 16.63 -6.14 5.05
C LEU A 35 17.83 -6.76 4.31
N ILE A 36 18.70 -5.94 3.71
CA ILE A 36 19.96 -6.40 3.07
C ILE A 36 20.87 -7.01 4.12
N GLY A 37 21.02 -6.37 5.28
CA GLY A 37 21.82 -6.93 6.40
C GLY A 37 21.29 -8.30 6.86
N LEU A 38 19.98 -8.41 7.05
CA LEU A 38 19.34 -9.68 7.41
C LEU A 38 19.55 -10.75 6.33
N GLY A 39 19.39 -10.39 5.07
CA GLY A 39 19.64 -11.28 3.94
C GLY A 39 21.09 -11.74 3.87
N SER A 40 22.06 -10.85 4.12
CA SER A 40 23.48 -11.18 4.14
C SER A 40 23.83 -12.17 5.25
N ILE A 41 23.25 -11.98 6.44
CA ILE A 41 23.43 -12.94 7.58
C ILE A 41 22.85 -14.31 7.21
N ALA A 42 21.67 -14.33 6.59
CA ALA A 42 21.03 -15.58 6.17
C ALA A 42 21.87 -16.33 5.11
N VAL A 43 22.41 -15.60 4.13
CA VAL A 43 23.30 -16.18 3.09
C VAL A 43 24.60 -16.68 3.71
N TYR A 44 25.23 -15.90 4.59
CA TYR A 44 26.46 -16.30 5.28
C TYR A 44 26.24 -17.56 6.12
N GLY A 45 25.17 -17.60 6.93
CA GLY A 45 24.83 -18.79 7.72
C GLY A 45 24.56 -20.03 6.86
N PHE A 46 23.84 -19.85 5.74
CA PHE A 46 23.60 -20.93 4.79
C PHE A 46 24.91 -21.46 4.17
N PHE A 47 25.75 -20.56 3.72
CA PHE A 47 27.04 -20.93 3.11
C PHE A 47 27.93 -21.67 4.11
N THR A 48 28.09 -21.15 5.33
CA THR A 48 28.89 -21.76 6.37
C THR A 48 28.38 -23.14 6.77
N GLN A 49 27.06 -23.25 7.03
CA GLN A 49 26.51 -24.50 7.58
C GLN A 49 26.27 -25.56 6.49
N ILE A 50 25.73 -25.18 5.32
CA ILE A 50 25.33 -26.16 4.29
C ILE A 50 26.49 -26.45 3.32
N ILE A 51 27.27 -25.42 2.94
CA ILE A 51 28.32 -25.60 1.92
C ILE A 51 29.63 -26.05 2.56
N LEU A 52 30.04 -25.37 3.67
CA LEU A 52 31.30 -25.69 4.34
C LEU A 52 31.17 -26.82 5.39
N GLY A 53 29.96 -27.15 5.82
CA GLY A 53 29.71 -28.15 6.88
C GLY A 53 30.12 -27.68 8.27
N GLU A 54 30.36 -26.38 8.46
CA GLU A 54 30.74 -25.77 9.72
C GLU A 54 29.50 -25.29 10.49
N GLN A 55 29.55 -25.36 11.83
CA GLN A 55 28.43 -24.92 12.65
C GLN A 55 28.27 -23.40 12.62
N PHE A 56 27.07 -22.89 12.23
CA PHE A 56 26.76 -21.48 12.29
C PHE A 56 26.16 -21.10 13.66
N GLY A 57 26.96 -20.39 14.46
CA GLY A 57 26.59 -19.94 15.81
C GLY A 57 26.79 -20.98 16.91
N ASN A 58 26.53 -20.58 18.17
CA ASN A 58 26.78 -21.42 19.35
C ASN A 58 25.75 -22.56 19.52
N LYS A 59 24.59 -22.44 18.94
CA LYS A 59 23.52 -23.46 18.92
C LYS A 59 22.93 -23.48 17.51
N PRO A 60 23.57 -24.18 16.56
CA PRO A 60 23.13 -24.18 15.17
C PRO A 60 21.77 -24.85 15.06
N MET A 61 20.92 -24.28 14.19
CA MET A 61 19.68 -24.94 13.78
C MET A 61 19.99 -26.14 12.87
N SER A 62 19.04 -27.05 12.68
CA SER A 62 19.23 -28.13 11.71
C SER A 62 19.39 -27.58 10.30
N ASP A 63 20.05 -28.34 9.40
CA ASP A 63 20.23 -27.94 8.00
C ASP A 63 18.90 -27.64 7.29
N VAL A 64 17.89 -28.46 7.54
CA VAL A 64 16.53 -28.22 7.06
C VAL A 64 15.97 -26.89 7.61
N GLY A 65 16.20 -26.61 8.89
CA GLY A 65 15.82 -25.35 9.52
C GLY A 65 16.51 -24.14 8.87
N MET A 66 17.82 -24.27 8.54
CA MET A 66 18.58 -23.23 7.85
C MET A 66 17.99 -22.92 6.45
N VAL A 67 17.63 -23.96 5.70
CA VAL A 67 16.99 -23.77 4.39
C VAL A 67 15.66 -23.01 4.53
N PHE A 68 14.80 -23.43 5.46
CA PHE A 68 13.53 -22.70 5.69
C PHE A 68 13.73 -21.28 6.20
N PHE A 69 14.75 -21.04 7.02
CA PHE A 69 15.11 -19.70 7.48
C PHE A 69 15.46 -18.77 6.30
N VAL A 70 16.35 -19.24 5.41
CA VAL A 70 16.76 -18.48 4.22
C VAL A 70 15.56 -18.20 3.31
N LEU A 71 14.75 -19.22 3.02
CA LEU A 71 13.53 -19.06 2.21
C LEU A 71 12.56 -18.06 2.86
N GLY A 72 12.40 -18.11 4.19
CA GLY A 72 11.57 -17.17 4.94
C GLY A 72 12.08 -15.73 4.85
N VAL A 73 13.39 -15.52 5.01
CA VAL A 73 14.03 -14.19 4.91
C VAL A 73 13.85 -13.62 3.50
N PHE A 74 14.17 -14.38 2.46
CA PHE A 74 14.01 -13.90 1.09
C PHE A 74 12.54 -13.73 0.69
N GLY A 75 11.66 -14.62 1.16
CA GLY A 75 10.21 -14.49 1.01
C GLY A 75 9.69 -13.19 1.64
N PHE A 76 10.19 -12.85 2.85
CA PHE A 76 9.84 -11.60 3.53
C PHE A 76 10.35 -10.35 2.79
N ILE A 77 11.60 -10.38 2.28
CA ILE A 77 12.15 -9.31 1.45
C ILE A 77 11.31 -9.12 0.19
N TYR A 78 11.03 -10.20 -0.53
CA TYR A 78 10.19 -10.18 -1.73
C TYR A 78 8.78 -9.64 -1.45
N PHE A 79 8.18 -10.08 -0.35
CA PHE A 79 6.86 -9.63 0.07
C PHE A 79 6.81 -8.11 0.28
N ASN A 80 7.79 -7.53 0.99
CA ASN A 80 7.87 -6.08 1.19
C ASN A 80 8.13 -5.32 -0.12
N TRP A 81 8.92 -5.88 -1.03
CA TRP A 81 9.15 -5.30 -2.36
C TRP A 81 7.87 -5.31 -3.21
N TYR A 82 7.03 -6.33 -3.06
CA TYR A 82 5.77 -6.49 -3.78
C TYR A 82 4.67 -5.56 -3.25
N MET A 83 4.69 -5.22 -1.95
CA MET A 83 3.68 -4.36 -1.34
C MET A 83 3.61 -2.99 -2.02
N THR A 84 2.41 -2.62 -2.44
CA THR A 84 2.16 -1.37 -3.15
C THR A 84 0.80 -0.80 -2.77
N LEU A 85 0.75 0.50 -2.44
CA LEU A 85 -0.49 1.24 -2.31
C LEU A 85 -0.71 2.07 -3.57
N ILE A 86 -1.83 1.84 -4.25
CA ILE A 86 -2.24 2.59 -5.44
C ILE A 86 -3.55 3.28 -5.09
N SER A 87 -3.60 4.59 -5.28
CA SER A 87 -4.79 5.41 -5.15
C SER A 87 -5.08 6.13 -6.46
N GLU A 88 -6.31 6.07 -6.91
CA GLU A 88 -6.80 6.71 -8.13
C GLU A 88 -8.09 7.47 -7.81
N ILE A 89 -8.15 8.72 -8.23
CA ILE A 89 -9.34 9.56 -8.16
C ILE A 89 -9.78 9.89 -9.57
N ASN A 90 -11.03 9.64 -9.86
CA ASN A 90 -11.64 9.89 -11.18
C ASN A 90 -13.05 10.48 -11.03
N ASP A 91 -13.70 10.74 -12.17
CA ASP A 91 -15.03 11.35 -12.21
C ASP A 91 -16.12 10.52 -11.49
N PHE A 92 -15.92 9.21 -11.31
CA PHE A 92 -16.89 8.30 -10.70
C PHE A 92 -16.67 8.09 -9.20
N GLY A 93 -15.41 8.29 -8.71
CA GLY A 93 -15.09 8.02 -7.32
C GLY A 93 -13.61 7.82 -7.06
N ILE A 94 -13.33 7.12 -5.97
CA ILE A 94 -12.00 6.83 -5.47
C ILE A 94 -11.75 5.34 -5.54
N LYS A 95 -10.67 4.94 -6.20
CA LYS A 95 -10.19 3.56 -6.20
C LYS A 95 -8.91 3.47 -5.39
N MET A 96 -8.84 2.48 -4.52
CA MET A 96 -7.66 2.16 -3.74
C MET A 96 -7.33 0.69 -3.85
N ARG A 97 -6.05 0.38 -4.05
CA ARG A 97 -5.51 -0.99 -4.00
C ARG A 97 -4.29 -1.01 -3.10
N PHE A 98 -4.39 -1.71 -2.00
CA PHE A 98 -3.26 -2.03 -1.14
C PHE A 98 -2.87 -3.50 -1.41
N ILE A 99 -1.94 -3.70 -2.31
CA ILE A 99 -1.52 -5.01 -2.78
C ILE A 99 -0.61 -5.67 -1.74
N PRO A 100 -0.85 -6.96 -1.37
CA PRO A 100 -1.85 -7.87 -1.92
C PRO A 100 -3.21 -7.90 -1.18
N PHE A 101 -3.44 -7.08 -0.16
CA PHE A 101 -4.47 -7.30 0.86
C PHE A 101 -5.86 -6.75 0.53
N VAL A 102 -5.94 -5.51 0.02
CA VAL A 102 -7.19 -4.75 -0.02
C VAL A 102 -7.39 -4.07 -1.36
N LYS A 103 -8.63 -4.16 -1.87
CA LYS A 103 -9.10 -3.39 -3.01
C LYS A 103 -10.42 -2.73 -2.64
N LYS A 104 -10.50 -1.42 -2.79
CA LYS A 104 -11.72 -0.62 -2.60
C LYS A 104 -12.02 0.15 -3.87
N ASN A 105 -13.30 0.21 -4.22
CA ASN A 105 -13.82 1.07 -5.27
C ASN A 105 -15.05 1.76 -4.68
N ILE A 106 -14.98 3.07 -4.53
CA ILE A 106 -15.92 3.86 -3.76
C ILE A 106 -16.47 4.93 -4.69
N GLN A 107 -17.76 4.95 -4.89
CA GLN A 107 -18.41 5.96 -5.72
C GLN A 107 -18.64 7.25 -4.92
N TRP A 108 -18.66 8.41 -5.59
CA TRP A 108 -18.90 9.69 -4.94
C TRP A 108 -20.24 9.75 -4.19
N ASN A 109 -21.26 9.06 -4.70
CA ASN A 109 -22.58 8.99 -4.06
C ASN A 109 -22.60 8.21 -2.73
N GLU A 110 -21.60 7.36 -2.46
CA GLU A 110 -21.45 6.60 -1.21
C GLU A 110 -20.69 7.39 -0.14
N ILE A 111 -20.02 8.46 -0.53
CA ILE A 111 -19.17 9.28 0.33
C ILE A 111 -20.02 10.37 1.00
N GLN A 112 -19.85 10.53 2.30
CA GLN A 112 -20.42 11.62 3.08
C GLN A 112 -19.50 12.84 3.06
N SER A 113 -18.21 12.64 3.37
CA SER A 113 -17.22 13.72 3.32
C SER A 113 -15.81 13.19 2.99
N VAL A 114 -14.98 14.06 2.43
CA VAL A 114 -13.56 13.82 2.23
C VAL A 114 -12.77 15.03 2.69
N LYS A 115 -11.63 14.78 3.33
CA LYS A 115 -10.69 15.83 3.74
C LYS A 115 -9.26 15.32 3.77
N ILE A 116 -8.31 16.21 3.50
CA ILE A 116 -6.90 15.92 3.73
C ILE A 116 -6.61 16.13 5.21
N VAL A 117 -6.02 15.12 5.83
CA VAL A 117 -5.69 15.13 7.27
C VAL A 117 -4.24 14.78 7.51
N ASN A 118 -3.67 15.38 8.54
CA ASN A 118 -2.47 14.88 9.17
C ASN A 118 -2.89 13.92 10.29
N TYR A 119 -2.69 12.61 10.06
CA TYR A 119 -3.04 11.58 11.03
C TYR A 119 -1.88 11.24 11.99
N GLY A 120 -0.75 11.95 11.87
CA GLY A 120 0.46 11.71 12.66
C GLY A 120 1.15 10.39 12.27
N PHE A 121 2.05 9.93 13.14
CA PHE A 121 2.73 8.66 12.91
C PHE A 121 1.91 7.50 13.49
N VAL A 122 1.37 6.67 12.62
CA VAL A 122 0.61 5.46 12.99
C VAL A 122 1.33 4.16 12.60
N GLY A 123 2.57 4.27 12.10
CA GLY A 123 3.33 3.17 11.51
C GLY A 123 2.95 2.94 10.04
N TYR A 124 3.53 1.92 9.43
CA TYR A 124 3.33 1.59 8.01
C TYR A 124 2.38 0.40 7.85
N GLY A 125 1.76 0.29 6.67
CA GLY A 125 0.85 -0.79 6.32
C GLY A 125 -0.62 -0.45 6.57
N ILE A 126 -1.39 -1.44 7.05
CA ILE A 126 -2.81 -1.31 7.39
C ILE A 126 -2.89 -1.14 8.90
N ARG A 127 -3.40 -0.02 9.37
CA ARG A 127 -3.54 0.32 10.79
C ARG A 127 -4.98 0.51 11.15
N LEU A 128 -5.43 -0.22 12.14
CA LEU A 128 -6.79 -0.16 12.68
C LEU A 128 -6.84 0.75 13.91
N GLY A 129 -8.03 1.28 14.23
CA GLY A 129 -8.28 1.97 15.48
C GLY A 129 -7.77 3.41 15.58
N SER A 130 -7.44 4.07 14.46
CA SER A 130 -7.17 5.51 14.48
C SER A 130 -8.47 6.32 14.67
N LYS A 131 -8.35 7.59 15.08
CA LYS A 131 -9.50 8.50 15.16
C LYS A 131 -10.23 8.70 13.82
N TYR A 132 -9.56 8.39 12.72
CA TYR A 132 -10.10 8.43 11.37
C TYR A 132 -10.48 7.05 10.82
N GLY A 133 -10.54 6.01 11.68
CA GLY A 133 -10.79 4.63 11.26
C GLY A 133 -9.53 3.89 10.81
N THR A 134 -9.65 3.07 9.77
CA THR A 134 -8.52 2.30 9.23
C THR A 134 -7.62 3.20 8.39
N VAL A 135 -6.32 3.20 8.66
CA VAL A 135 -5.31 3.92 7.86
C VAL A 135 -4.57 2.94 6.97
N TYR A 136 -4.57 3.23 5.68
CA TYR A 136 -3.79 2.54 4.66
C TYR A 136 -2.61 3.42 4.27
N ASN A 137 -1.40 3.06 4.69
CA ASN A 137 -0.23 3.90 4.55
C ASN A 137 1.03 3.09 4.23
N ILE A 138 1.89 3.59 3.37
CA ILE A 138 3.22 3.05 3.11
C ILE A 138 4.31 3.99 3.62
N ASN A 139 4.09 5.31 3.51
CA ASN A 139 5.01 6.31 4.01
C ASN A 139 4.27 7.64 4.27
N GLY A 140 4.84 8.46 5.15
CA GLY A 140 4.27 9.76 5.49
C GLY A 140 3.25 9.72 6.64
N ASN A 141 2.65 10.88 6.88
CA ASN A 141 1.71 11.13 7.97
C ASN A 141 0.45 11.89 7.51
N LYS A 142 0.32 12.13 6.20
CA LYS A 142 -0.81 12.82 5.59
C LYS A 142 -1.58 11.88 4.68
N GLY A 143 -2.87 12.12 4.52
CA GLY A 143 -3.72 11.30 3.67
C GLY A 143 -5.11 11.85 3.50
N LEU A 144 -5.86 11.22 2.61
CA LEU A 144 -7.25 11.48 2.34
C LEU A 144 -8.12 10.69 3.33
N ALA A 145 -8.69 11.38 4.30
CA ALA A 145 -9.71 10.81 5.16
C ALA A 145 -11.05 10.80 4.43
N ILE A 146 -11.69 9.65 4.43
CA ILE A 146 -12.94 9.39 3.76
C ILE A 146 -13.94 8.92 4.81
N GLU A 147 -15.05 9.62 4.90
CA GLU A 147 -16.20 9.22 5.67
C GLU A 147 -17.33 8.80 4.72
N MET A 148 -17.80 7.58 4.89
CA MET A 148 -18.85 7.02 4.08
C MET A 148 -20.22 7.24 4.72
N LYS A 149 -21.27 7.36 3.91
CA LYS A 149 -22.66 7.51 4.38
C LYS A 149 -23.15 6.39 5.32
N ASN A 150 -22.51 5.21 5.25
CA ASN A 150 -22.78 4.08 6.16
C ASN A 150 -21.99 4.15 7.46
N GLY A 151 -21.32 5.28 7.77
CA GLY A 151 -20.54 5.51 8.99
C GLY A 151 -19.14 4.91 8.98
N LYS A 152 -18.72 4.17 7.95
CA LYS A 152 -17.35 3.66 7.85
C LYS A 152 -16.38 4.80 7.55
N LYS A 153 -15.23 4.79 8.26
CA LYS A 153 -14.16 5.79 8.12
C LYS A 153 -12.85 5.10 7.80
N PHE A 154 -12.07 5.71 6.92
CA PHE A 154 -10.70 5.25 6.65
C PHE A 154 -9.88 6.37 5.99
N VAL A 155 -8.56 6.19 6.01
CA VAL A 155 -7.60 7.12 5.42
C VAL A 155 -6.78 6.40 4.37
N ILE A 156 -6.56 7.04 3.23
CA ILE A 156 -5.60 6.64 2.22
C ILE A 156 -4.42 7.59 2.34
N GLY A 157 -3.25 7.08 2.75
CA GLY A 157 -2.02 7.86 2.83
C GLY A 157 -1.62 8.46 1.49
N THR A 158 -1.02 9.65 1.51
CA THR A 158 -0.47 10.32 0.32
C THR A 158 0.90 10.89 0.62
N GLN A 159 1.77 10.89 -0.38
CA GLN A 159 3.05 11.60 -0.40
C GLN A 159 2.97 12.88 -1.24
N ASN A 160 1.88 13.03 -2.01
CA ASN A 160 1.64 14.14 -2.94
C ASN A 160 0.41 14.96 -2.53
N GLU A 161 0.44 15.53 -1.30
CA GLU A 161 -0.67 16.32 -0.75
C GLU A 161 -1.11 17.46 -1.69
N ASN A 162 -0.15 18.18 -2.28
CA ASN A 162 -0.45 19.32 -3.16
C ASN A 162 -1.21 18.91 -4.43
N GLU A 163 -0.81 17.81 -5.05
CA GLU A 163 -1.48 17.29 -6.24
C GLU A 163 -2.85 16.71 -5.88
N LEU A 164 -2.93 16.00 -4.77
CA LEU A 164 -4.19 15.49 -4.24
C LEU A 164 -5.19 16.63 -3.98
N ASN A 165 -4.74 17.72 -3.36
CA ASN A 165 -5.58 18.90 -3.08
C ASN A 165 -6.07 19.56 -4.38
N LYS A 166 -5.17 19.72 -5.38
CA LYS A 166 -5.55 20.24 -6.70
C LYS A 166 -6.57 19.33 -7.42
N ALA A 167 -6.43 18.01 -7.24
CA ALA A 167 -7.36 17.04 -7.82
C ALA A 167 -8.75 17.15 -7.18
N LEU A 168 -8.81 17.22 -5.86
CA LEU A 168 -10.07 17.35 -5.13
C LEU A 168 -10.84 18.62 -5.54
N LYS A 169 -10.15 19.75 -5.75
CA LYS A 169 -10.76 20.99 -6.22
C LYS A 169 -11.40 20.91 -7.62
N LYS A 170 -11.03 19.93 -8.43
CA LYS A 170 -11.58 19.71 -9.79
C LYS A 170 -12.84 18.85 -9.77
N ILE A 171 -13.18 18.27 -8.64
CA ILE A 171 -14.31 17.34 -8.53
C ILE A 171 -15.54 18.12 -8.07
N PRO A 172 -16.67 18.04 -8.77
CA PRO A 172 -17.92 18.68 -8.38
C PRO A 172 -18.61 17.91 -7.24
N PHE A 173 -17.88 17.67 -6.13
CA PHE A 173 -18.39 17.01 -4.94
C PHE A 173 -18.58 18.03 -3.81
N ALA A 174 -19.83 18.19 -3.36
CA ALA A 174 -20.24 19.27 -2.45
C ALA A 174 -19.63 19.18 -1.04
N ASN A 175 -19.16 17.99 -0.61
CA ASN A 175 -18.72 17.74 0.77
C ASN A 175 -17.20 17.55 0.91
N ILE A 176 -16.44 18.32 0.14
CA ILE A 176 -14.97 18.39 0.32
C ILE A 176 -14.70 19.43 1.41
N GLU A 177 -14.33 19.00 2.59
CA GLU A 177 -13.85 19.89 3.63
C GLU A 177 -12.42 20.37 3.28
N GLN A 178 -12.32 21.63 2.91
CA GLN A 178 -11.02 22.29 2.67
C GLN A 178 -10.52 22.86 4.00
N ASN A 179 -9.30 22.49 4.39
CA ASN A 179 -8.55 23.18 5.46
C ASN A 179 -7.89 24.44 4.90
#